data_481c0310d2e56a41d37b92657145e1ae
#
_entry.id   481c0310d2e56a41d37b92657145e1ae
#
_cell.length_a   1.000
_cell.length_b   1.000
_cell.length_c   1.000
_cell.angle_alpha   90.00
_cell.angle_beta   90.00
_cell.angle_gamma   90.00
#
_symmetry.space_group_name_H-M   'P 1'
#
loop_
_entity.id
_entity.type
_entity.pdbx_description
1 polymer ?
#
loop_
_entity_poly.entity_id
_entity_poly.type
_entity_poly.pdbx_seq_one_letter_code
_entity_poly.pdbx_strand_id
1 'polypeptide(L)'
;MIDLRARSTESELMDDPNVAIETLRLVFKDINKSNRLLGGNSISLGKVRELIKEFPKKQYTIVDIGCGDGETLRKLAIYFRKTAIDVVLIGLDLSENALSIGRTLSVDFPEITFLKQDILTLNPVDLNCDILLCTLTMHHFSNEQIPLFLSQFTKLANIGVIINDLQRSTLAYYLFKGFSAIFIKTKIAKHDGLISIKSGFKKQDLISFSKNLPNTTHTINWKWAFRYVWVMQTARLSQSYE
;
A
#
# COMPACT_ATOMS: atom_id res chain seq x y z
N MET A 1 25.43 -8.62 13.94
CA MET A 1 23.97 -8.87 14.11
C MET A 1 23.27 -7.63 13.54
N ILE A 2 22.15 -7.78 12.79
CA ILE A 2 21.42 -6.62 12.25
C ILE A 2 20.82 -5.80 13.38
N ASP A 3 20.90 -4.45 13.27
CA ASP A 3 20.24 -3.54 14.22
C ASP A 3 18.82 -3.21 13.70
N LEU A 4 17.82 -3.55 14.49
CA LEU A 4 16.40 -3.30 14.24
C LEU A 4 15.73 -2.55 15.40
N ARG A 5 16.52 -1.85 16.23
CA ARG A 5 15.99 -1.04 17.34
C ARG A 5 15.19 0.16 16.82
N ALA A 6 15.72 0.85 15.82
CA ALA A 6 15.05 1.94 15.10
C ALA A 6 14.68 1.50 13.67
N ARG A 7 13.80 2.24 13.01
CA ARG A 7 13.51 2.11 11.58
C ARG A 7 14.72 2.58 10.77
N SER A 8 15.03 1.86 9.68
CA SER A 8 16.04 2.31 8.73
C SER A 8 15.56 3.54 7.96
N THR A 9 16.48 4.40 7.63
CA THR A 9 16.28 5.55 6.72
C THR A 9 17.00 5.37 5.40
N GLU A 10 17.55 4.17 5.15
CA GLU A 10 18.17 3.83 3.87
C GLU A 10 17.10 3.85 2.76
N SER A 11 17.44 4.52 1.64
CA SER A 11 16.58 4.53 0.44
C SER A 11 16.69 3.21 -0.30
N GLU A 12 15.59 2.80 -0.92
CA GLU A 12 15.56 1.64 -1.82
C GLU A 12 16.22 2.00 -3.17
N LEU A 13 16.92 1.05 -3.77
CA LEU A 13 17.59 1.26 -5.05
C LEU A 13 16.60 1.48 -6.20
N MET A 14 15.41 0.90 -6.10
CA MET A 14 14.36 1.08 -7.11
C MET A 14 13.78 2.50 -7.16
N ASP A 15 13.96 3.28 -6.10
CA ASP A 15 13.48 4.67 -6.02
C ASP A 15 14.41 5.65 -6.73
N ASP A 16 15.61 5.22 -7.16
CA ASP A 16 16.51 6.06 -7.97
C ASP A 16 15.86 6.34 -9.34
N PRO A 17 15.58 7.62 -9.68
CA PRO A 17 14.95 7.99 -10.95
C PRO A 17 15.78 7.58 -12.19
N ASN A 18 17.06 7.26 -12.02
CA ASN A 18 17.94 6.80 -13.10
C ASN A 18 17.83 5.29 -13.39
N VAL A 19 17.07 4.54 -12.60
CA VAL A 19 16.86 3.12 -12.89
C VAL A 19 16.11 2.97 -14.22
N ALA A 20 16.75 2.25 -15.15
CA ALA A 20 16.15 2.02 -16.46
C ALA A 20 14.80 1.31 -16.33
N ILE A 21 13.82 1.72 -17.12
CA ILE A 21 12.44 1.20 -17.07
C ILE A 21 12.37 -0.32 -17.22
N GLU A 22 13.24 -0.90 -18.06
CA GLU A 22 13.31 -2.36 -18.24
C GLU A 22 13.79 -3.07 -16.98
N THR A 23 14.73 -2.47 -16.26
CA THR A 23 15.19 -2.99 -14.97
C THR A 23 14.08 -2.90 -13.94
N LEU A 24 13.39 -1.76 -13.86
CA LEU A 24 12.27 -1.54 -12.94
C LEU A 24 11.13 -2.52 -13.21
N ARG A 25 10.83 -2.82 -14.47
CA ARG A 25 9.86 -3.85 -14.86
C ARG A 25 10.20 -5.24 -14.29
N LEU A 26 11.47 -5.62 -14.31
CA LEU A 26 11.93 -6.88 -13.72
C LEU A 26 11.85 -6.86 -12.19
N VAL A 27 12.15 -5.72 -11.58
CA VAL A 27 12.02 -5.52 -10.11
C VAL A 27 10.57 -5.69 -9.70
N PHE A 28 9.61 -5.02 -10.35
CA PHE A 28 8.17 -5.20 -10.07
C PHE A 28 7.71 -6.64 -10.25
N LYS A 29 8.21 -7.34 -11.29
CA LYS A 29 7.90 -8.76 -11.48
C LYS A 29 8.32 -9.62 -10.28
N ASP A 30 9.48 -9.34 -9.70
CA ASP A 30 9.97 -10.03 -8.51
C ASP A 30 9.18 -9.65 -7.25
N ILE A 31 8.85 -8.35 -7.07
CA ILE A 31 8.01 -7.86 -5.95
C ILE A 31 6.62 -8.50 -6.01
N ASN A 32 5.98 -8.50 -7.19
CA ASN A 32 4.65 -9.08 -7.39
C ASN A 32 4.66 -10.59 -7.16
N LYS A 33 5.75 -11.28 -7.57
CA LYS A 33 5.93 -12.70 -7.26
C LYS A 33 6.03 -12.93 -5.75
N SER A 34 6.81 -12.12 -5.03
CA SER A 34 6.92 -12.20 -3.57
C SER A 34 5.56 -11.95 -2.91
N ASN A 35 4.86 -10.90 -3.30
CA ASN A 35 3.53 -10.57 -2.77
C ASN A 35 2.50 -11.68 -3.01
N ARG A 36 2.57 -12.34 -4.16
CA ARG A 36 1.70 -13.48 -4.46
C ARG A 36 2.03 -14.69 -3.60
N LEU A 37 3.31 -15.05 -3.48
CA LEU A 37 3.75 -16.22 -2.71
C LEU A 37 3.55 -16.03 -1.20
N LEU A 38 3.71 -14.80 -0.71
CA LEU A 38 3.59 -14.45 0.70
C LEU A 38 2.21 -13.88 1.09
N GLY A 39 1.24 -13.90 0.16
CA GLY A 39 -0.14 -13.55 0.44
C GLY A 39 -0.43 -12.04 0.59
N GLY A 40 0.53 -11.16 0.28
CA GLY A 40 0.43 -9.72 0.55
C GLY A 40 -0.80 -9.04 -0.05
N ASN A 41 -1.08 -9.29 -1.33
CA ASN A 41 -2.21 -8.64 -2.01
C ASN A 41 -3.58 -9.19 -1.57
N SER A 42 -3.67 -10.47 -1.18
CA SER A 42 -4.92 -11.05 -0.70
C SER A 42 -5.36 -10.45 0.63
N ILE A 43 -4.41 -9.96 1.43
CA ILE A 43 -4.68 -9.27 2.69
C ILE A 43 -5.41 -7.95 2.43
N SER A 44 -4.85 -7.08 1.56
CA SER A 44 -5.47 -5.79 1.22
C SER A 44 -6.84 -5.98 0.59
N LEU A 45 -6.97 -6.90 -0.39
CA LEU A 45 -8.24 -7.25 -1.02
C LEU A 45 -9.26 -7.77 0.01
N GLY A 46 -8.85 -8.61 0.96
CA GLY A 46 -9.70 -9.09 2.04
C GLY A 46 -10.28 -7.96 2.89
N LYS A 47 -9.46 -6.95 3.22
CA LYS A 47 -9.92 -5.78 3.99
C LYS A 47 -10.83 -4.85 3.19
N VAL A 48 -10.58 -4.67 1.90
CA VAL A 48 -11.52 -3.96 1.01
C VAL A 48 -12.88 -4.66 1.03
N ARG A 49 -12.91 -5.99 0.91
CA ARG A 49 -14.17 -6.78 0.96
C ARG A 49 -14.91 -6.64 2.29
N GLU A 50 -14.18 -6.61 3.42
CA GLU A 50 -14.77 -6.40 4.74
C GLU A 50 -15.44 -5.02 4.81
N LEU A 51 -14.76 -3.94 4.40
CA LEU A 51 -15.32 -2.58 4.39
C LEU A 51 -16.51 -2.43 3.45
N ILE A 52 -16.46 -3.01 2.25
CA ILE A 52 -17.58 -2.98 1.29
C ILE A 52 -18.82 -3.69 1.87
N LYS A 53 -18.63 -4.80 2.59
CA LYS A 53 -19.73 -5.51 3.23
C LYS A 53 -20.33 -4.71 4.39
N GLU A 54 -19.50 -3.99 5.14
CA GLU A 54 -19.91 -3.16 6.27
C GLU A 54 -20.61 -1.87 5.82
N PHE A 55 -20.15 -1.28 4.72
CA PHE A 55 -20.65 -0.02 4.15
C PHE A 55 -21.09 -0.22 2.70
N PRO A 56 -22.25 -0.85 2.46
CA PRO A 56 -22.68 -1.23 1.11
C PRO A 56 -23.04 -0.02 0.25
N LYS A 57 -22.44 0.06 -0.96
CA LYS A 57 -22.72 1.06 -1.99
C LYS A 57 -22.83 0.36 -3.36
N LYS A 58 -23.45 1.04 -4.34
CA LYS A 58 -23.50 0.57 -5.73
C LYS A 58 -22.19 0.83 -6.47
N GLN A 59 -21.47 1.87 -6.08
CA GLN A 59 -20.20 2.27 -6.68
C GLN A 59 -19.20 2.67 -5.60
N TYR A 60 -17.92 2.33 -5.81
CA TYR A 60 -16.82 2.75 -4.95
C TYR A 60 -15.72 3.44 -5.75
N THR A 61 -15.13 4.45 -5.16
CA THR A 61 -13.83 5.01 -5.59
C THR A 61 -12.75 4.52 -4.63
N ILE A 62 -11.76 3.81 -5.15
CA ILE A 62 -10.63 3.27 -4.36
C ILE A 62 -9.33 3.87 -4.90
N VAL A 63 -8.55 4.45 -4.00
CA VAL A 63 -7.24 5.04 -4.30
C VAL A 63 -6.14 4.18 -3.70
N ASP A 64 -5.10 3.87 -4.47
CA ASP A 64 -3.89 3.14 -4.01
C ASP A 64 -2.69 4.08 -4.05
N ILE A 65 -2.09 4.35 -2.90
CA ILE A 65 -0.95 5.25 -2.72
C ILE A 65 0.36 4.47 -2.80
N GLY A 66 1.28 4.96 -3.65
CA GLY A 66 2.49 4.22 -3.99
C GLY A 66 2.13 2.94 -4.75
N CYS A 67 1.27 3.09 -5.77
CA CYS A 67 0.68 1.95 -6.48
C CYS A 67 1.67 1.14 -7.31
N GLY A 68 2.88 1.66 -7.54
CA GLY A 68 3.91 1.04 -8.36
C GLY A 68 3.38 0.72 -9.77
N ASP A 69 3.48 -0.55 -10.16
CA ASP A 69 2.96 -1.03 -11.46
C ASP A 69 1.46 -1.36 -11.46
N GLY A 70 0.73 -1.05 -10.39
CA GLY A 70 -0.72 -1.22 -10.30
C GLY A 70 -1.22 -2.66 -10.09
N GLU A 71 -0.39 -3.58 -9.64
CA GLU A 71 -0.78 -5.00 -9.44
C GLU A 71 -1.96 -5.15 -8.46
N THR A 72 -2.00 -4.34 -7.37
CA THR A 72 -3.10 -4.35 -6.42
C THR A 72 -4.40 -3.88 -7.06
N LEU A 73 -4.34 -2.81 -7.87
CA LEU A 73 -5.50 -2.27 -8.59
C LEU A 73 -6.05 -3.28 -9.59
N ARG A 74 -5.20 -3.95 -10.39
CA ARG A 74 -5.65 -5.00 -11.32
C ARG A 74 -6.33 -6.17 -10.59
N LYS A 75 -5.88 -6.55 -9.40
CA LYS A 75 -6.54 -7.59 -8.59
C LYS A 75 -7.89 -7.14 -8.07
N LEU A 76 -8.02 -5.88 -7.68
CA LEU A 76 -9.30 -5.28 -7.30
C LEU A 76 -10.25 -5.26 -8.50
N ALA A 77 -9.80 -4.80 -9.68
CA ALA A 77 -10.59 -4.80 -10.89
C ALA A 77 -11.14 -6.19 -11.24
N ILE A 78 -10.28 -7.22 -11.22
CA ILE A 78 -10.69 -8.62 -11.44
C ILE A 78 -11.73 -9.08 -10.43
N TYR A 79 -11.61 -8.65 -9.17
CA TYR A 79 -12.58 -8.97 -8.13
C TYR A 79 -13.93 -8.28 -8.41
N PHE A 80 -13.93 -6.96 -8.67
CA PHE A 80 -15.16 -6.19 -8.87
C PHE A 80 -15.92 -6.61 -10.13
N ARG A 81 -15.22 -6.98 -11.21
CA ARG A 81 -15.83 -7.53 -12.44
C ARG A 81 -16.65 -8.81 -12.21
N LYS A 82 -16.47 -9.47 -11.05
CA LYS A 82 -17.28 -10.65 -10.64
C LYS A 82 -18.43 -10.30 -9.71
N THR A 83 -18.65 -9.03 -9.47
CA THR A 83 -19.70 -8.50 -8.59
C THR A 83 -20.61 -7.58 -9.39
N ALA A 84 -21.75 -7.21 -8.81
CA ALA A 84 -22.65 -6.20 -9.38
C ALA A 84 -22.32 -4.79 -8.83
N ILE A 85 -21.07 -4.53 -8.48
CA ILE A 85 -20.61 -3.29 -7.86
C ILE A 85 -19.67 -2.59 -8.84
N ASP A 86 -19.99 -1.35 -9.17
CA ASP A 86 -19.11 -0.51 -10.00
C ASP A 86 -17.93 0.00 -9.19
N VAL A 87 -16.78 0.14 -9.84
CA VAL A 87 -15.57 0.64 -9.18
C VAL A 87 -14.79 1.58 -10.07
N VAL A 88 -14.31 2.67 -9.49
CA VAL A 88 -13.28 3.55 -10.02
C VAL A 88 -12.01 3.31 -9.23
N LEU A 89 -10.93 2.94 -9.89
CA LEU A 89 -9.64 2.61 -9.30
C LEU A 89 -8.60 3.65 -9.71
N ILE A 90 -7.96 4.29 -8.75
CA ILE A 90 -6.98 5.35 -9.00
C ILE A 90 -5.66 4.97 -8.34
N GLY A 91 -4.60 4.85 -9.12
CA GLY A 91 -3.24 4.64 -8.64
C GLY A 91 -2.47 5.94 -8.60
N LEU A 92 -1.92 6.27 -7.44
CA LEU A 92 -1.02 7.41 -7.26
C LEU A 92 0.41 6.92 -7.02
N ASP A 93 1.35 7.47 -7.74
CA ASP A 93 2.78 7.22 -7.54
C ASP A 93 3.60 8.46 -7.94
N LEU A 94 4.80 8.60 -7.42
CA LEU A 94 5.73 9.66 -7.80
C LEU A 94 6.62 9.27 -8.99
N SER A 95 6.80 7.96 -9.21
CA SER A 95 7.63 7.42 -10.30
C SER A 95 6.85 7.33 -11.61
N GLU A 96 7.15 8.21 -12.57
CA GLU A 96 6.55 8.13 -13.90
C GLU A 96 6.88 6.81 -14.62
N ASN A 97 8.07 6.25 -14.37
CA ASN A 97 8.45 4.94 -14.92
C ASN A 97 7.55 3.82 -14.36
N ALA A 98 7.23 3.83 -13.07
CA ALA A 98 6.30 2.87 -12.47
C ALA A 98 4.90 3.00 -13.06
N LEU A 99 4.39 4.23 -13.16
CA LEU A 99 3.08 4.52 -13.75
C LEU A 99 3.00 4.11 -15.23
N SER A 100 4.05 4.33 -16.00
CA SER A 100 4.14 3.91 -17.41
C SER A 100 4.05 2.39 -17.55
N ILE A 101 4.74 1.65 -16.68
CA ILE A 101 4.63 0.20 -16.61
C ILE A 101 3.20 -0.19 -16.22
N GLY A 102 2.62 0.48 -15.21
CA GLY A 102 1.27 0.24 -14.74
C GLY A 102 0.22 0.42 -15.84
N ARG A 103 0.27 1.54 -16.59
CA ARG A 103 -0.61 1.80 -17.75
C ARG A 103 -0.49 0.70 -18.80
N THR A 104 0.74 0.30 -19.14
CA THR A 104 0.98 -0.76 -20.12
C THR A 104 0.38 -2.10 -19.69
N LEU A 105 0.52 -2.46 -18.41
CA LEU A 105 0.00 -3.72 -17.87
C LEU A 105 -1.50 -3.69 -17.61
N SER A 106 -2.13 -2.51 -17.64
CA SER A 106 -3.54 -2.30 -17.29
C SER A 106 -4.40 -1.88 -18.50
N VAL A 107 -3.92 -2.07 -19.74
CA VAL A 107 -4.64 -1.70 -20.97
C VAL A 107 -6.05 -2.32 -21.05
N ASP A 108 -6.23 -3.52 -20.51
CA ASP A 108 -7.51 -4.23 -20.47
C ASP A 108 -8.39 -3.87 -19.25
N PHE A 109 -7.99 -2.86 -18.46
CA PHE A 109 -8.65 -2.44 -17.23
C PHE A 109 -9.06 -0.95 -17.30
N PRO A 110 -10.11 -0.59 -18.08
CA PRO A 110 -10.54 0.81 -18.26
C PRO A 110 -11.00 1.48 -16.96
N GLU A 111 -11.34 0.70 -15.93
CA GLU A 111 -11.68 1.19 -14.60
C GLU A 111 -10.47 1.71 -13.80
N ILE A 112 -9.23 1.53 -14.29
CA ILE A 112 -8.01 1.96 -13.60
C ILE A 112 -7.43 3.20 -14.25
N THR A 113 -7.18 4.22 -13.44
CA THR A 113 -6.46 5.45 -13.83
C THR A 113 -5.17 5.59 -13.02
N PHE A 114 -4.09 6.03 -13.66
CA PHE A 114 -2.79 6.26 -13.02
C PHE A 114 -2.42 7.73 -13.08
N LEU A 115 -2.11 8.34 -11.92
CA LEU A 115 -1.77 9.75 -11.79
C LEU A 115 -0.42 9.92 -11.09
N LYS A 116 0.46 10.74 -11.66
CA LYS A 116 1.68 11.18 -10.98
C LYS A 116 1.33 12.31 -10.04
N GLN A 117 1.23 12.00 -8.75
CA GLN A 117 0.77 12.98 -7.76
C GLN A 117 1.36 12.70 -6.39
N ASP A 118 1.80 13.78 -5.73
CA ASP A 118 2.12 13.74 -4.30
C ASP A 118 0.82 13.87 -3.49
N ILE A 119 0.56 12.86 -2.68
CA ILE A 119 -0.64 12.79 -1.85
C ILE A 119 -0.73 13.96 -0.85
N LEU A 120 0.39 14.51 -0.40
CA LEU A 120 0.40 15.62 0.56
C LEU A 120 -0.06 16.95 -0.07
N THR A 121 0.02 17.07 -1.39
CA THR A 121 -0.42 18.27 -2.13
C THR A 121 -1.87 18.20 -2.60
N LEU A 122 -2.52 17.03 -2.44
CA LEU A 122 -3.91 16.85 -2.86
C LEU A 122 -4.89 17.56 -1.93
N ASN A 123 -5.81 18.30 -2.56
CA ASN A 123 -6.95 18.83 -1.84
C ASN A 123 -8.05 17.75 -1.78
N PRO A 124 -8.69 17.51 -0.62
CA PRO A 124 -9.83 16.60 -0.50
C PRO A 124 -11.03 16.93 -1.42
N VAL A 125 -11.09 18.16 -1.96
CA VAL A 125 -12.10 18.54 -2.95
C VAL A 125 -11.79 17.95 -4.31
N ASP A 126 -10.49 17.84 -4.67
CA ASP A 126 -10.05 17.37 -5.99
C ASP A 126 -9.99 15.85 -6.08
N LEU A 127 -9.73 15.19 -4.96
CA LEU A 127 -9.71 13.73 -4.85
C LEU A 127 -10.41 13.28 -3.57
N ASN A 128 -11.63 12.78 -3.70
CA ASN A 128 -12.38 12.15 -2.65
C ASN A 128 -12.57 10.67 -2.99
N CYS A 129 -12.28 9.77 -2.05
CA CYS A 129 -12.42 8.34 -2.26
C CYS A 129 -13.19 7.67 -1.12
N ASP A 130 -13.74 6.50 -1.39
CA ASP A 130 -14.37 5.68 -0.35
C ASP A 130 -13.31 4.97 0.48
N ILE A 131 -12.37 4.30 -0.18
CA ILE A 131 -11.32 3.52 0.47
C ILE A 131 -9.96 3.95 -0.08
N LEU A 132 -9.04 4.22 0.82
CA LEU A 132 -7.64 4.50 0.49
C LEU A 132 -6.77 3.31 0.89
N LEU A 133 -5.94 2.85 -0.04
CA LEU A 133 -4.95 1.81 0.18
C LEU A 133 -3.54 2.41 0.25
N CYS A 134 -2.71 1.84 1.10
CA CYS A 134 -1.28 2.11 1.16
C CYS A 134 -0.59 0.77 1.46
N THR A 135 -0.15 0.08 0.39
CA THR A 135 0.40 -1.28 0.49
C THR A 135 1.89 -1.26 0.18
N LEU A 136 2.73 -1.65 1.16
CA LEU A 136 4.19 -1.64 1.04
C LEU A 136 4.75 -0.27 0.62
N THR A 137 4.24 0.79 1.21
CA THR A 137 4.60 2.17 0.85
C THR A 137 4.87 3.01 2.09
N MET A 138 4.12 2.81 3.20
CA MET A 138 4.27 3.66 4.38
C MET A 138 5.67 3.57 5.01
N HIS A 139 6.38 2.47 4.83
CA HIS A 139 7.74 2.29 5.35
C HIS A 139 8.80 3.17 4.69
N HIS A 140 8.51 3.79 3.52
CA HIS A 140 9.40 4.78 2.88
C HIS A 140 9.36 6.13 3.60
N PHE A 141 8.32 6.44 4.39
CA PHE A 141 8.19 7.74 5.05
C PHE A 141 8.92 7.75 6.40
N SER A 142 9.52 8.90 6.73
CA SER A 142 10.14 9.09 8.04
C SER A 142 9.08 9.12 9.16
N ASN A 143 9.52 8.96 10.41
CA ASN A 143 8.62 9.03 11.57
C ASN A 143 7.91 10.40 11.70
N GLU A 144 8.57 11.46 11.23
CA GLU A 144 8.06 12.83 11.23
C GLU A 144 7.01 13.04 10.12
N GLN A 145 7.18 12.35 8.98
CA GLN A 145 6.26 12.45 7.84
C GLN A 145 4.99 11.62 8.04
N ILE A 146 5.08 10.45 8.66
CA ILE A 146 3.96 9.52 8.83
C ILE A 146 2.70 10.20 9.40
N PRO A 147 2.75 11.03 10.46
CA PRO A 147 1.55 11.71 10.97
C PRO A 147 0.89 12.62 9.94
N LEU A 148 1.66 13.28 9.07
CA LEU A 148 1.15 14.14 8.00
C LEU A 148 0.41 13.31 6.96
N PHE A 149 1.00 12.20 6.50
CA PHE A 149 0.37 11.27 5.56
C PHE A 149 -0.92 10.67 6.13
N LEU A 150 -0.89 10.20 7.38
CA LEU A 150 -2.07 9.63 8.03
C LEU A 150 -3.21 10.64 8.17
N SER A 151 -2.88 11.89 8.55
CA SER A 151 -3.86 12.98 8.58
C SER A 151 -4.46 13.24 7.20
N GLN A 152 -3.65 13.22 6.14
CA GLN A 152 -4.11 13.41 4.78
C GLN A 152 -4.98 12.24 4.31
N PHE A 153 -4.54 11.00 4.57
CA PHE A 153 -5.28 9.80 4.21
C PHE A 153 -6.70 9.80 4.79
N THR A 154 -6.83 10.15 6.08
CA THR A 154 -8.14 10.19 6.75
C THR A 154 -9.03 11.34 6.29
N LYS A 155 -8.46 12.41 5.73
CA LYS A 155 -9.24 13.50 5.12
C LYS A 155 -9.79 13.10 3.74
N LEU A 156 -9.06 12.27 2.98
CA LEU A 156 -9.43 11.86 1.64
C LEU A 156 -10.40 10.67 1.62
N ALA A 157 -10.30 9.76 2.59
CA ALA A 157 -11.10 8.55 2.65
C ALA A 157 -12.42 8.77 3.42
N ASN A 158 -13.56 8.44 2.80
CA ASN A 158 -14.88 8.55 3.42
C ASN A 158 -15.21 7.34 4.31
N ILE A 159 -14.85 6.13 3.87
CA ILE A 159 -15.11 4.88 4.59
C ILE A 159 -13.91 4.50 5.45
N GLY A 160 -12.72 4.43 4.82
CA GLY A 160 -11.56 4.07 5.59
C GLY A 160 -10.27 3.96 4.80
N VAL A 161 -9.19 3.82 5.55
CA VAL A 161 -7.82 3.65 5.07
C VAL A 161 -7.32 2.27 5.44
N ILE A 162 -6.71 1.57 4.51
CA ILE A 162 -6.10 0.27 4.71
C ILE A 162 -4.60 0.37 4.45
N ILE A 163 -3.80 0.23 5.48
CA ILE A 163 -2.34 0.16 5.39
C ILE A 163 -1.93 -1.29 5.59
N ASN A 164 -1.18 -1.85 4.64
CA ASN A 164 -0.63 -3.19 4.71
C ASN A 164 0.87 -3.12 4.51
N ASP A 165 1.63 -3.23 5.60
CA ASP A 165 3.06 -2.98 5.57
C ASP A 165 3.86 -3.99 6.40
N LEU A 166 5.18 -3.98 6.24
CA LEU A 166 6.09 -4.99 6.76
C LEU A 166 6.34 -4.84 8.26
N GLN A 167 6.48 -5.98 8.92
CA GLN A 167 6.96 -6.04 10.29
C GLN A 167 8.48 -5.95 10.33
N ARG A 168 9.02 -4.99 11.08
CA ARG A 168 10.44 -4.91 11.42
C ARG A 168 10.78 -6.01 12.43
N SER A 169 11.37 -7.11 11.94
CA SER A 169 11.67 -8.32 12.71
C SER A 169 12.94 -8.98 12.22
N THR A 170 13.81 -9.39 13.16
CA THR A 170 15.02 -10.13 12.85
C THR A 170 14.72 -11.46 12.14
N LEU A 171 13.67 -12.15 12.58
CA LEU A 171 13.22 -13.39 11.95
C LEU A 171 12.73 -13.14 10.51
N ALA A 172 11.91 -12.10 10.30
CA ALA A 172 11.46 -11.71 8.96
C ALA A 172 12.65 -11.44 8.04
N TYR A 173 13.64 -10.71 8.53
CA TYR A 173 14.84 -10.37 7.75
C TYR A 173 15.60 -11.61 7.26
N TYR A 174 15.91 -12.54 8.16
CA TYR A 174 16.68 -13.74 7.77
C TYR A 174 15.86 -14.72 6.94
N LEU A 175 14.57 -14.86 7.22
CA LEU A 175 13.67 -15.67 6.38
C LEU A 175 13.54 -15.08 4.98
N PHE A 176 13.38 -13.76 4.85
CA PHE A 176 13.33 -13.11 3.54
C PHE A 176 14.68 -13.20 2.82
N LYS A 177 15.82 -13.09 3.53
CA LYS A 177 17.14 -13.29 2.93
C LYS A 177 17.27 -14.68 2.30
N GLY A 178 16.83 -15.73 2.98
CA GLY A 178 16.79 -17.08 2.42
C GLY A 178 15.79 -17.23 1.27
N PHE A 179 14.57 -16.72 1.45
CA PHE A 179 13.53 -16.71 0.42
C PHE A 179 14.00 -15.99 -0.85
N SER A 180 14.56 -14.79 -0.71
CA SER A 180 15.00 -13.98 -1.84
C SER A 180 16.14 -14.63 -2.62
N ALA A 181 17.01 -15.38 -1.96
CA ALA A 181 18.09 -16.10 -2.63
C ALA A 181 17.55 -17.13 -3.65
N ILE A 182 16.39 -17.75 -3.35
CA ILE A 182 15.78 -18.81 -4.16
C ILE A 182 14.78 -18.23 -5.17
N PHE A 183 13.91 -17.30 -4.74
CA PHE A 183 12.72 -16.92 -5.50
C PHE A 183 12.83 -15.59 -6.23
N ILE A 184 13.76 -14.70 -5.85
CA ILE A 184 13.96 -13.38 -6.42
C ILE A 184 15.17 -13.42 -7.38
N LYS A 185 15.03 -12.80 -8.56
CA LYS A 185 16.09 -12.81 -9.57
C LYS A 185 16.95 -11.53 -9.55
N THR A 186 16.31 -10.37 -9.43
CA THR A 186 17.00 -9.08 -9.50
C THR A 186 17.75 -8.77 -8.21
N LYS A 187 18.95 -8.20 -8.34
CA LYS A 187 19.74 -7.74 -7.19
C LYS A 187 19.04 -6.63 -6.43
N ILE A 188 18.39 -5.72 -7.16
CA ILE A 188 17.62 -4.61 -6.61
C ILE A 188 16.51 -5.14 -5.69
N ALA A 189 15.60 -6.00 -6.17
CA ALA A 189 14.52 -6.50 -5.33
C ALA A 189 15.00 -7.34 -4.12
N LYS A 190 16.15 -8.02 -4.22
CA LYS A 190 16.77 -8.70 -3.07
C LYS A 190 17.26 -7.70 -2.01
N HIS A 191 17.93 -6.65 -2.46
CA HIS A 191 18.46 -5.60 -1.59
C HIS A 191 17.30 -4.84 -0.95
N ASP A 192 16.40 -4.31 -1.77
CA ASP A 192 15.32 -3.43 -1.33
C ASP A 192 14.35 -4.13 -0.38
N GLY A 193 14.02 -5.40 -0.62
CA GLY A 193 13.19 -6.15 0.30
C GLY A 193 13.81 -6.34 1.70
N LEU A 194 15.14 -6.34 1.82
CA LEU A 194 15.82 -6.32 3.13
C LEU A 194 15.80 -4.93 3.76
N ILE A 195 15.91 -3.87 2.95
CA ILE A 195 15.77 -2.48 3.41
C ILE A 195 14.33 -2.24 3.87
N SER A 196 13.32 -2.62 3.07
CA SER A 196 11.90 -2.50 3.43
C SER A 196 11.59 -3.14 4.79
N ILE A 197 12.15 -4.34 5.09
CA ILE A 197 11.98 -4.99 6.40
C ILE A 197 12.64 -4.17 7.51
N LYS A 198 13.82 -3.57 7.29
CA LYS A 198 14.51 -2.69 8.25
C LYS A 198 13.73 -1.40 8.49
N SER A 199 13.08 -0.87 7.46
CA SER A 199 12.26 0.35 7.50
C SER A 199 10.83 0.09 7.98
N GLY A 200 10.40 -1.17 8.05
CA GLY A 200 9.08 -1.60 8.51
C GLY A 200 8.77 -1.25 9.96
N PHE A 201 7.65 -1.72 10.47
CA PHE A 201 7.06 -1.28 11.73
C PHE A 201 7.10 -2.36 12.82
N LYS A 202 7.19 -1.93 14.07
CA LYS A 202 6.74 -2.71 15.22
C LYS A 202 5.30 -2.31 15.56
N LYS A 203 4.55 -3.20 16.22
CA LYS A 203 3.16 -2.91 16.63
C LYS A 203 3.06 -1.62 17.44
N GLN A 204 4.05 -1.37 18.30
CA GLN A 204 4.10 -0.20 19.16
C GLN A 204 4.25 1.11 18.36
N ASP A 205 4.98 1.08 17.24
CA ASP A 205 5.11 2.25 16.35
C ASP A 205 3.72 2.65 15.81
N LEU A 206 2.96 1.66 15.29
CA LEU A 206 1.62 1.87 14.74
C LEU A 206 0.62 2.35 15.80
N ILE A 207 0.68 1.79 17.01
CA ILE A 207 -0.13 2.25 18.15
C ILE A 207 0.22 3.70 18.52
N SER A 208 1.51 4.07 18.48
CA SER A 208 1.92 5.45 18.75
C SER A 208 1.35 6.43 17.71
N PHE A 209 1.44 6.09 16.43
CA PHE A 209 0.90 6.92 15.35
C PHE A 209 -0.63 7.04 15.41
N SER A 210 -1.35 5.99 15.83
CA SER A 210 -2.82 5.99 15.89
C SER A 210 -3.37 6.98 16.94
N LYS A 211 -2.62 7.27 18.01
CA LYS A 211 -3.05 8.19 19.08
C LYS A 211 -3.27 9.62 18.60
N ASN A 212 -2.65 10.02 17.49
CA ASN A 212 -2.70 11.38 16.95
C ASN A 212 -3.81 11.57 15.90
N LEU A 213 -4.70 10.60 15.73
CA LEU A 213 -5.78 10.62 14.74
C LEU A 213 -7.14 10.59 15.45
N PRO A 214 -7.67 11.75 15.88
CA PRO A 214 -8.99 11.82 16.48
C PRO A 214 -10.08 11.44 15.47
N ASN A 215 -11.22 10.96 15.96
CA ASN A 215 -12.40 10.61 15.16
C ASN A 215 -12.17 9.47 14.15
N THR A 216 -11.26 8.55 14.45
CA THR A 216 -11.03 7.34 13.66
C THR A 216 -11.01 6.11 14.55
N THR A 217 -11.59 5.01 14.09
CA THR A 217 -11.50 3.71 14.75
C THR A 217 -10.32 2.93 14.16
N HIS A 218 -9.48 2.37 15.01
CA HIS A 218 -8.26 1.69 14.58
C HIS A 218 -8.29 0.20 14.86
N THR A 219 -7.96 -0.60 13.85
CA THR A 219 -7.73 -2.04 13.98
C THR A 219 -6.35 -2.38 13.42
N ILE A 220 -5.43 -2.85 14.28
CA ILE A 220 -4.07 -3.22 13.91
C ILE A 220 -3.88 -4.71 14.13
N ASN A 221 -3.78 -5.48 13.06
CA ASN A 221 -3.64 -6.92 13.09
C ASN A 221 -2.32 -7.37 12.46
N TRP A 222 -1.67 -8.34 13.11
CA TRP A 222 -0.57 -9.06 12.48
C TRP A 222 -1.10 -10.09 11.49
N LYS A 223 -0.43 -10.21 10.35
CA LYS A 223 -0.72 -11.19 9.30
C LYS A 223 0.56 -11.88 8.85
N TRP A 224 0.44 -13.13 8.46
CA TRP A 224 1.48 -13.84 7.73
C TRP A 224 1.63 -13.25 6.31
N ALA A 225 2.83 -13.06 5.75
CA ALA A 225 4.16 -13.31 6.33
C ALA A 225 4.76 -12.00 6.84
N PHE A 226 4.79 -11.84 8.18
CA PHE A 226 5.41 -10.71 8.86
C PHE A 226 4.91 -9.35 8.37
N ARG A 227 3.60 -9.13 8.44
CA ARG A 227 2.96 -7.87 8.07
C ARG A 227 2.07 -7.36 9.19
N TYR A 228 1.89 -6.06 9.22
CA TYR A 228 0.79 -5.44 9.93
C TYR A 228 -0.22 -4.92 8.92
N VAL A 229 -1.48 -5.19 9.21
CA VAL A 229 -2.61 -4.58 8.52
C VAL A 229 -3.28 -3.64 9.49
N TRP A 230 -3.26 -2.38 9.15
CA TRP A 230 -3.88 -1.33 9.93
C TRP A 230 -5.05 -0.76 9.13
N VAL A 231 -6.25 -0.91 9.68
CA VAL A 231 -7.48 -0.32 9.12
C VAL A 231 -7.87 0.85 10.02
N MET A 232 -8.10 1.99 9.41
CA MET A 232 -8.65 3.18 10.03
C MET A 232 -10.01 3.43 9.39
N GLN A 233 -11.09 3.34 10.17
CA GLN A 233 -12.42 3.76 9.73
C GLN A 233 -12.63 5.22 10.08
N THR A 234 -13.10 6.02 9.13
CA THR A 234 -13.35 7.44 9.30
C THR A 234 -14.80 7.66 9.75
N ALA A 235 -15.03 8.48 10.78
CA ALA A 235 -16.34 8.70 11.37
C ALA A 235 -17.34 9.47 10.47
N ARG A 236 -16.97 9.80 9.22
CA ARG A 236 -17.80 10.63 8.33
C ARG A 236 -19.15 10.01 7.89
N LEU A 237 -19.33 8.70 8.08
CA LEU A 237 -20.55 8.01 7.66
C LEU A 237 -21.69 8.04 8.65
N SER A 238 -21.45 8.42 9.92
CA SER A 238 -22.54 8.59 10.90
C SER A 238 -23.42 9.83 10.67
N GLN A 239 -23.04 10.72 9.74
CA GLN A 239 -23.77 11.96 9.45
C GLN A 239 -24.59 11.94 8.14
N SER A 240 -24.51 10.90 7.31
CA SER A 240 -25.16 10.85 5.98
C SER A 240 -26.35 9.90 5.88
N TYR A 241 -26.81 9.35 6.98
CA TYR A 241 -27.98 8.43 7.02
C TYR A 241 -29.08 8.89 7.99
N GLU A 242 -29.14 10.20 8.35
CA GLU A 242 -30.31 10.81 8.97
C GLU A 242 -31.15 11.60 7.99
#